data_39017d6671a35b44fc96b0d43c42c5b9
#
_entry.id   39017d6671a35b44fc96b0d43c42c5b9
#
_cell.length_a   1.000
_cell.length_b   1.000
_cell.length_c   1.000
_cell.angle_alpha   90.00
_cell.angle_beta   90.00
_cell.angle_gamma   90.00
#
_symmetry.space_group_name_H-M   'P 1'
#
loop_
_entity.id
_entity.type
_entity.pdbx_description
1 polymer ?
#
loop_
_entity_poly.entity_id
_entity_poly.type
_entity_poly.pdbx_seq_one_letter_code
_entity_poly.pdbx_strand_id
1 'polypeptide(L)'
;PGTGKTYHTIDKALEILGENLESRDEKKAKFDEYVKNGQIVFTTFHQSYGYEEFVEGIKPSLNSDENSQINYKVKDGIFKKLCKKALENRDDIESFNFYINDLKEKTKEDANNPEKYFQLPNTKYSIQYRGGKTFRIKFDDMSKNHKDYPVSIDNIEKLYKTSNIDEIYNSAYVKAILNYLKSQGLKDYKEKDEKINLPYIIIIDEINRGNVSKIFGELITLIEPSKRLGNEEALELTLPYSGEKFGVPKNVYIIGTMNTADRSITSLDTALRRRFEFVEMMPNSDLLNNVFICKDVENPNEDEDYLGDDAKTEGYAEILQNILISINKRIEFLLDREKTIGHAFFMSEAVKFNKNNWIKPDEYEEDWYVLSISKLKKVFQNKIIPLLQEYFYNDYALINAVLNDNGMIFEDKKDDKYLQKIKNLDSVNSERSIYNIASFDDKIWDKIEIYQAIYNDEIANKLKNENE
;
A
#
# COMPACT_ATOMS: atom_id res chain seq x y z
N PRO A 1 -6.32 14.04 2.82
CA PRO A 1 -5.66 13.33 3.91
C PRO A 1 -6.66 12.82 4.95
N GLY A 2 -6.29 11.72 5.67
CA GLY A 2 -7.15 11.23 6.76
C GLY A 2 -8.42 10.48 6.32
N THR A 3 -8.45 9.88 5.13
CA THR A 3 -9.58 9.06 4.64
C THR A 3 -9.41 7.56 4.89
N GLY A 4 -8.41 7.16 5.70
CA GLY A 4 -8.18 5.75 6.06
C GLY A 4 -7.58 4.90 4.94
N LYS A 5 -6.92 5.46 3.92
CA LYS A 5 -6.36 4.71 2.79
C LYS A 5 -5.52 3.51 3.22
N THR A 6 -4.50 3.74 4.05
CA THR A 6 -3.63 2.66 4.55
C THR A 6 -4.42 1.63 5.37
N TYR A 7 -5.43 2.07 6.12
CA TYR A 7 -6.32 1.18 6.86
C TYR A 7 -7.09 0.22 5.94
N HIS A 8 -7.62 0.71 4.83
CA HIS A 8 -8.38 -0.08 3.87
C HIS A 8 -7.52 -0.98 2.97
N THR A 9 -6.20 -0.78 2.93
CA THR A 9 -5.32 -1.72 2.22
C THR A 9 -5.35 -3.12 2.84
N ILE A 10 -5.60 -3.21 4.16
CA ILE A 10 -5.76 -4.48 4.86
C ILE A 10 -7.01 -5.21 4.34
N ASP A 11 -8.13 -4.50 4.26
CA ASP A 11 -9.39 -5.10 3.78
C ASP A 11 -9.24 -5.58 2.33
N LYS A 12 -8.62 -4.76 1.46
CA LYS A 12 -8.40 -5.13 0.06
C LYS A 12 -7.43 -6.30 -0.10
N ALA A 13 -6.39 -6.36 0.72
CA ALA A 13 -5.46 -7.48 0.70
C ALA A 13 -6.14 -8.79 1.12
N LEU A 14 -6.96 -8.75 2.17
CA LEU A 14 -7.71 -9.92 2.64
C LEU A 14 -8.78 -10.36 1.63
N GLU A 15 -9.47 -9.43 0.98
CA GLU A 15 -10.40 -9.70 -0.13
C GLU A 15 -9.70 -10.46 -1.27
N ILE A 16 -8.51 -10.02 -1.71
CA ILE A 16 -7.72 -10.69 -2.74
C ILE A 16 -7.32 -12.11 -2.31
N LEU A 17 -7.05 -12.30 -1.02
CA LEU A 17 -6.71 -13.60 -0.45
C LEU A 17 -7.92 -14.51 -0.24
N GLY A 18 -9.15 -14.02 -0.49
CA GLY A 18 -10.39 -14.76 -0.35
C GLY A 18 -10.88 -14.89 1.10
N GLU A 19 -10.36 -14.07 2.01
CA GLU A 19 -10.78 -14.04 3.41
C GLU A 19 -12.05 -13.20 3.57
N ASN A 20 -13.05 -13.77 4.24
CA ASN A 20 -14.30 -13.09 4.56
C ASN A 20 -14.45 -13.01 6.10
N LEU A 21 -13.90 -11.96 6.67
CA LEU A 21 -13.86 -11.72 8.11
C LEU A 21 -14.67 -10.46 8.44
N GLU A 22 -15.45 -10.49 9.50
CA GLU A 22 -16.33 -9.38 9.89
C GLU A 22 -15.60 -8.43 10.85
N SER A 23 -14.98 -8.98 11.91
CA SER A 23 -14.37 -8.14 12.93
C SER A 23 -13.00 -7.57 12.52
N ARG A 24 -12.72 -6.36 12.97
CA ARG A 24 -11.44 -5.70 12.70
C ARG A 24 -10.24 -6.42 13.32
N ASP A 25 -10.42 -6.98 14.50
CA ASP A 25 -9.37 -7.68 15.23
C ASP A 25 -8.99 -8.98 14.50
N GLU A 26 -9.98 -9.72 14.01
CA GLU A 26 -9.74 -10.91 13.18
C GLU A 26 -9.03 -10.56 11.87
N LYS A 27 -9.48 -9.50 11.18
CA LYS A 27 -8.82 -8.99 9.96
C LYS A 27 -7.37 -8.64 10.23
N LYS A 28 -7.10 -7.93 11.33
CA LYS A 28 -5.74 -7.54 11.70
C LYS A 28 -4.87 -8.75 12.03
N ALA A 29 -5.36 -9.68 12.84
CA ALA A 29 -4.65 -10.91 13.19
C ALA A 29 -4.33 -11.76 11.95
N LYS A 30 -5.29 -11.89 11.02
CA LYS A 30 -5.11 -12.64 9.79
C LYS A 30 -4.12 -11.95 8.83
N PHE A 31 -4.21 -10.65 8.72
CA PHE A 31 -3.25 -9.85 7.96
C PHE A 31 -1.82 -10.03 8.48
N ASP A 32 -1.62 -9.96 9.79
CA ASP A 32 -0.30 -10.13 10.42
C ASP A 32 0.24 -11.55 10.21
N GLU A 33 -0.62 -12.57 10.17
CA GLU A 33 -0.25 -13.93 9.78
C GLU A 33 0.30 -13.98 8.35
N TYR A 34 -0.40 -13.35 7.39
CA TYR A 34 0.05 -13.28 5.98
C TYR A 34 1.33 -12.47 5.80
N VAL A 35 1.52 -11.42 6.59
CA VAL A 35 2.79 -10.67 6.62
C VAL A 35 3.92 -11.55 7.16
N LYS A 36 3.68 -12.27 8.26
CA LYS A 36 4.67 -13.16 8.88
C LYS A 36 5.08 -14.30 7.95
N ASN A 37 4.15 -14.88 7.21
CA ASN A 37 4.44 -15.93 6.25
C ASN A 37 4.97 -15.39 4.91
N GLY A 38 4.96 -14.06 4.71
CA GLY A 38 5.52 -13.37 3.55
C GLY A 38 4.68 -13.48 2.28
N GLN A 39 3.38 -13.76 2.38
CA GLN A 39 2.41 -13.60 1.29
C GLN A 39 2.00 -12.14 1.11
N ILE A 40 1.99 -11.37 2.19
CA ILE A 40 1.84 -9.91 2.14
C ILE A 40 3.17 -9.27 2.52
N VAL A 41 3.58 -8.31 1.73
CA VAL A 41 4.77 -7.49 2.00
C VAL A 41 4.33 -6.03 1.99
N PHE A 42 4.76 -5.27 3.01
CA PHE A 42 4.45 -3.86 3.15
C PHE A 42 5.74 -3.03 3.00
N THR A 43 5.67 -1.96 2.23
CA THR A 43 6.75 -0.98 2.09
C THR A 43 6.18 0.42 1.93
N THR A 44 6.98 1.44 2.27
CA THR A 44 6.63 2.85 2.07
C THR A 44 7.64 3.48 1.13
N PHE A 45 7.18 4.15 0.10
CA PHE A 45 8.08 4.90 -0.78
C PHE A 45 8.42 6.25 -0.17
N HIS A 46 9.66 6.67 -0.38
CA HIS A 46 10.19 7.97 0.00
C HIS A 46 11.21 8.44 -1.04
N GLN A 47 11.65 9.69 -0.97
CA GLN A 47 12.51 10.30 -1.99
C GLN A 47 13.82 9.53 -2.27
N SER A 48 14.38 8.89 -1.23
CA SER A 48 15.64 8.11 -1.33
C SER A 48 15.42 6.64 -1.66
N TYR A 49 14.16 6.17 -1.81
CA TYR A 49 13.87 4.79 -2.14
C TYR A 49 14.20 4.52 -3.61
N GLY A 50 14.92 3.45 -3.90
CA GLY A 50 15.45 3.17 -5.23
C GLY A 50 15.16 1.76 -5.75
N TYR A 51 15.62 1.53 -6.97
CA TYR A 51 15.57 0.24 -7.65
C TYR A 51 16.26 -0.86 -6.84
N GLU A 52 17.34 -0.51 -6.15
CA GLU A 52 18.18 -1.43 -5.40
C GLU A 52 17.48 -2.01 -4.17
N GLU A 53 16.52 -1.30 -3.57
CA GLU A 53 15.69 -1.80 -2.49
C GLU A 53 14.49 -2.60 -3.01
N PHE A 54 13.99 -2.21 -4.18
CA PHE A 54 12.74 -2.76 -4.72
C PHE A 54 12.98 -4.01 -5.57
N VAL A 55 13.90 -3.95 -6.52
CA VAL A 55 14.18 -5.03 -7.48
C VAL A 55 15.43 -5.81 -7.11
N GLU A 56 16.59 -5.23 -7.31
CA GLU A 56 17.88 -5.84 -6.96
C GLU A 56 18.98 -4.78 -6.88
N GLY A 57 19.99 -5.01 -6.07
CA GLY A 57 21.09 -4.09 -5.93
C GLY A 57 22.36 -4.72 -5.36
N ILE A 58 23.49 -4.05 -5.58
CA ILE A 58 24.78 -4.48 -5.07
C ILE A 58 24.91 -4.05 -3.60
N LYS A 59 25.11 -5.01 -2.71
CA LYS A 59 25.32 -4.76 -1.28
C LYS A 59 26.64 -5.36 -0.79
N PRO A 60 27.36 -4.70 0.13
CA PRO A 60 28.56 -5.25 0.73
C PRO A 60 28.21 -6.50 1.55
N SER A 61 29.06 -7.50 1.46
CA SER A 61 29.00 -8.74 2.27
C SER A 61 30.28 -8.86 3.06
N LEU A 62 30.18 -8.87 4.38
CA LEU A 62 31.29 -9.18 5.27
C LEU A 62 31.41 -10.71 5.36
N ASN A 63 32.59 -11.25 5.03
CA ASN A 63 32.89 -12.63 5.41
C ASN A 63 33.37 -12.63 6.85
N SER A 64 33.04 -13.68 7.61
CA SER A 64 33.33 -13.84 9.05
C SER A 64 34.81 -14.04 9.40
N ASP A 65 35.72 -14.00 8.46
CA ASP A 65 37.15 -14.16 8.71
C ASP A 65 37.86 -12.83 8.90
N GLU A 66 38.72 -12.73 9.92
CA GLU A 66 39.38 -11.52 10.41
C GLU A 66 40.29 -10.78 9.39
N ASN A 67 40.49 -11.32 8.19
CA ASN A 67 41.25 -10.68 7.07
C ASN A 67 40.39 -10.39 5.84
N SER A 68 39.09 -10.16 6.00
CA SER A 68 38.17 -10.14 4.88
C SER A 68 38.14 -8.83 4.11
N GLN A 69 38.50 -8.92 2.84
CA GLN A 69 38.15 -7.93 1.82
C GLN A 69 36.62 -7.80 1.74
N ILE A 70 36.12 -6.57 1.62
CA ILE A 70 34.69 -6.32 1.39
C ILE A 70 34.32 -6.91 0.04
N ASN A 71 33.50 -7.96 0.05
CA ASN A 71 32.93 -8.54 -1.16
C ASN A 71 31.58 -7.91 -1.47
N TYR A 72 31.34 -7.62 -2.72
CA TYR A 72 30.06 -7.11 -3.19
C TYR A 72 29.23 -8.25 -3.79
N LYS A 73 27.97 -8.36 -3.36
CA LYS A 73 27.02 -9.34 -3.89
C LYS A 73 25.74 -8.66 -4.33
N VAL A 74 25.19 -9.11 -5.44
CA VAL A 74 23.85 -8.73 -5.85
C VAL A 74 22.85 -9.36 -4.86
N LYS A 75 21.99 -8.55 -4.28
CA LYS A 75 20.89 -9.00 -3.40
C LYS A 75 19.56 -8.61 -4.01
N ASP A 76 18.63 -9.55 -3.95
CA ASP A 76 17.26 -9.31 -4.39
C ASP A 76 16.58 -8.26 -3.50
N GLY A 77 15.86 -7.34 -4.12
CA GLY A 77 14.98 -6.38 -3.47
C GLY A 77 13.67 -7.01 -3.00
N ILE A 78 12.82 -6.21 -2.38
CA ILE A 78 11.60 -6.69 -1.74
C ILE A 78 10.60 -7.27 -2.74
N PHE A 79 10.41 -6.61 -3.89
CA PHE A 79 9.48 -7.04 -4.94
C PHE A 79 9.97 -8.29 -5.67
N LYS A 80 11.27 -8.35 -6.01
CA LYS A 80 11.85 -9.55 -6.65
C LYS A 80 11.74 -10.76 -5.74
N LYS A 81 11.98 -10.61 -4.44
CA LYS A 81 11.80 -11.71 -3.46
C LYS A 81 10.36 -12.21 -3.41
N LEU A 82 9.38 -11.28 -3.40
CA LEU A 82 7.98 -11.64 -3.43
C LEU A 82 7.60 -12.41 -4.68
N CYS A 83 8.07 -11.96 -5.86
CA CYS A 83 7.84 -12.64 -7.12
C CYS A 83 8.47 -14.04 -7.15
N LYS A 84 9.70 -14.20 -6.66
CA LYS A 84 10.33 -15.53 -6.54
C LYS A 84 9.51 -16.45 -5.64
N LYS A 85 9.03 -15.96 -4.51
CA LYS A 85 8.20 -16.73 -3.58
C LYS A 85 6.83 -17.10 -4.19
N ALA A 86 6.24 -16.19 -4.95
CA ALA A 86 5.00 -16.45 -5.70
C ALA A 86 5.19 -17.54 -6.77
N LEU A 87 6.36 -17.57 -7.41
CA LEU A 87 6.74 -18.62 -8.37
C LEU A 87 6.93 -19.98 -7.70
N GLU A 88 7.50 -20.02 -6.50
CA GLU A 88 7.73 -21.27 -5.75
C GLU A 88 6.43 -21.98 -5.33
N ASN A 89 5.32 -21.25 -5.22
CA ASN A 89 4.01 -21.78 -4.83
C ASN A 89 3.03 -21.89 -6.01
N ARG A 90 3.54 -21.86 -7.24
CA ARG A 90 2.75 -22.21 -8.42
C ARG A 90 2.34 -23.67 -8.41
N ASP A 91 1.27 -23.97 -9.18
CA ASP A 91 0.99 -25.34 -9.61
C ASP A 91 2.29 -25.95 -10.15
N ASP A 92 2.63 -27.14 -9.67
CA ASP A 92 3.86 -27.85 -10.03
C ASP A 92 4.04 -27.97 -11.55
N ILE A 93 2.95 -27.99 -12.33
CA ILE A 93 2.96 -27.99 -13.79
C ILE A 93 3.30 -26.62 -14.36
N GLU A 94 2.77 -25.52 -13.80
CA GLU A 94 3.17 -24.17 -14.22
C GLU A 94 4.64 -23.89 -13.88
N SER A 95 5.13 -24.36 -12.74
CA SER A 95 6.54 -24.33 -12.37
C SER A 95 7.39 -25.14 -13.36
N PHE A 96 6.98 -26.35 -13.69
CA PHE A 96 7.66 -27.19 -14.70
C PHE A 96 7.73 -26.45 -16.04
N ASN A 97 6.64 -25.90 -16.54
CA ASN A 97 6.59 -25.16 -17.79
C ASN A 97 7.51 -23.93 -17.80
N PHE A 98 7.57 -23.22 -16.65
CA PHE A 98 8.50 -22.10 -16.49
C PHE A 98 9.95 -22.54 -16.68
N TYR A 99 10.40 -23.57 -15.96
CA TYR A 99 11.78 -24.07 -16.08
C TYR A 99 12.08 -24.70 -17.43
N ILE A 100 11.11 -25.34 -18.09
CA ILE A 100 11.25 -25.84 -19.47
C ILE A 100 11.43 -24.69 -20.46
N ASN A 101 10.68 -23.61 -20.31
CA ASN A 101 10.80 -22.45 -21.21
C ASN A 101 12.13 -21.72 -21.01
N ASP A 102 12.58 -21.55 -19.76
CA ASP A 102 13.92 -21.03 -19.48
C ASP A 102 15.02 -21.90 -20.12
N LEU A 103 14.88 -23.22 -20.01
CA LEU A 103 15.83 -24.15 -20.63
C LEU A 103 15.79 -24.09 -22.16
N LYS A 104 14.61 -23.92 -22.79
CA LYS A 104 14.48 -23.73 -24.25
C LYS A 104 15.25 -22.50 -24.70
N GLU A 105 15.11 -21.36 -23.99
CA GLU A 105 15.81 -20.13 -24.36
C GLU A 105 17.32 -20.26 -24.18
N LYS A 106 17.79 -20.85 -23.08
CA LYS A 106 19.22 -21.09 -22.81
C LYS A 106 19.89 -22.01 -23.83
N THR A 107 19.12 -22.94 -24.42
CA THR A 107 19.63 -24.00 -25.30
C THR A 107 19.24 -23.80 -26.74
N LYS A 108 18.61 -22.67 -27.07
CA LYS A 108 18.16 -22.34 -28.44
C LYS A 108 19.31 -22.42 -29.44
N GLU A 109 19.05 -23.02 -30.59
CA GLU A 109 20.00 -23.11 -31.66
C GLU A 109 20.51 -21.73 -32.08
N ASP A 110 21.84 -21.59 -32.11
CA ASP A 110 22.49 -20.36 -32.59
C ASP A 110 22.62 -20.43 -34.12
N ALA A 111 21.90 -19.55 -34.82
CA ALA A 111 21.92 -19.51 -36.28
C ALA A 111 23.34 -19.31 -36.87
N ASN A 112 24.22 -18.65 -36.10
CA ASN A 112 25.64 -18.41 -36.52
C ASN A 112 26.55 -19.59 -36.15
N ASN A 113 26.13 -20.46 -35.20
CA ASN A 113 26.91 -21.62 -34.78
C ASN A 113 25.97 -22.82 -34.44
N PRO A 114 25.43 -23.51 -35.49
CA PRO A 114 24.48 -24.60 -35.29
C PRO A 114 25.03 -25.82 -34.53
N GLU A 115 26.34 -25.95 -34.44
CA GLU A 115 27.00 -27.05 -33.69
C GLU A 115 27.22 -26.71 -32.22
N LYS A 116 26.79 -25.52 -31.75
CA LYS A 116 26.88 -25.11 -30.34
C LYS A 116 25.75 -25.76 -29.53
N TYR A 117 26.11 -26.60 -28.59
CA TYR A 117 25.21 -27.22 -27.64
C TYR A 117 25.48 -26.74 -26.22
N PHE A 118 24.46 -26.66 -25.41
CA PHE A 118 24.57 -26.31 -24.00
C PHE A 118 24.93 -27.58 -23.18
N GLN A 119 26.09 -27.54 -22.50
CA GLN A 119 26.53 -28.63 -21.65
C GLN A 119 25.69 -28.67 -20.36
N LEU A 120 25.00 -29.76 -20.10
CA LEU A 120 24.30 -29.97 -18.83
C LEU A 120 25.36 -30.16 -17.71
N PRO A 121 25.39 -29.31 -16.69
CA PRO A 121 26.35 -29.39 -15.58
C PRO A 121 26.38 -30.78 -14.92
N ASN A 122 27.59 -31.25 -14.59
CA ASN A 122 27.83 -32.56 -13.93
C ASN A 122 27.34 -33.77 -14.74
N THR A 123 27.20 -33.64 -16.04
CA THR A 123 26.82 -34.75 -16.94
C THR A 123 27.72 -34.77 -18.16
N LYS A 124 27.74 -35.90 -18.90
CA LYS A 124 28.36 -35.97 -20.23
C LYS A 124 27.42 -35.60 -21.37
N TYR A 125 26.30 -34.96 -21.06
CA TYR A 125 25.25 -34.63 -22.02
C TYR A 125 25.24 -33.14 -22.35
N SER A 126 25.16 -32.85 -23.65
CA SER A 126 24.96 -31.49 -24.18
C SER A 126 23.62 -31.44 -24.92
N ILE A 127 22.83 -30.38 -24.71
CA ILE A 127 21.50 -30.25 -25.30
C ILE A 127 21.36 -28.99 -26.15
N GLN A 128 20.45 -29.05 -27.12
CA GLN A 128 20.07 -27.95 -27.96
C GLN A 128 18.57 -27.99 -28.24
N TYR A 129 17.94 -26.80 -28.31
CA TYR A 129 16.52 -26.65 -28.65
C TYR A 129 16.39 -26.03 -30.05
N ARG A 130 15.72 -26.75 -30.96
CA ARG A 130 15.46 -26.33 -32.34
C ARG A 130 14.02 -26.03 -32.66
N GLY A 131 13.21 -25.85 -31.62
CA GLY A 131 11.76 -25.64 -31.74
C GLY A 131 10.92 -26.92 -31.53
N GLY A 132 9.60 -26.73 -31.45
CA GLY A 132 8.65 -27.82 -31.24
C GLY A 132 8.65 -28.38 -29.82
N LYS A 133 8.41 -29.72 -29.71
CA LYS A 133 8.25 -30.42 -28.43
C LYS A 133 9.43 -31.30 -28.02
N THR A 134 10.62 -31.05 -28.60
CA THR A 134 11.80 -31.88 -28.34
C THR A 134 13.07 -31.09 -28.14
N PHE A 135 13.90 -31.52 -27.18
CA PHE A 135 15.32 -31.16 -27.13
C PHE A 135 16.14 -32.15 -27.96
N ARG A 136 17.29 -31.71 -28.44
CA ARG A 136 18.30 -32.54 -29.08
C ARG A 136 19.45 -32.73 -28.12
N ILE A 137 19.87 -34.00 -27.88
CA ILE A 137 20.92 -34.34 -26.94
C ILE A 137 22.11 -35.01 -27.63
N LYS A 138 23.31 -34.60 -27.24
CA LYS A 138 24.60 -35.21 -27.62
C LYS A 138 25.31 -35.69 -26.36
N PHE A 139 26.23 -36.63 -26.52
CA PHE A 139 27.20 -37.03 -25.52
C PHE A 139 28.57 -37.34 -26.17
N ASP A 140 29.64 -37.28 -25.41
CA ASP A 140 31.02 -37.26 -25.93
C ASP A 140 31.43 -38.56 -26.71
N ASP A 141 30.86 -39.71 -26.35
CA ASP A 141 31.16 -41.00 -26.93
C ASP A 141 30.20 -41.40 -28.08
N MET A 142 29.50 -40.45 -28.67
CA MET A 142 28.58 -40.77 -29.77
C MET A 142 29.28 -41.28 -31.03
N SER A 143 28.69 -42.34 -31.64
CA SER A 143 29.17 -42.83 -32.90
C SER A 143 29.10 -41.77 -33.99
N LYS A 144 30.11 -41.71 -34.90
CA LYS A 144 30.22 -40.70 -35.95
C LYS A 144 29.00 -40.64 -36.90
N ASN A 145 28.12 -41.64 -36.87
CA ASN A 145 26.97 -41.73 -37.72
C ASN A 145 25.67 -41.13 -37.10
N HIS A 146 25.69 -40.75 -35.85
CA HIS A 146 24.55 -40.13 -35.16
C HIS A 146 24.91 -38.69 -34.75
N LYS A 147 24.08 -37.74 -35.16
CA LYS A 147 24.31 -36.31 -34.85
C LYS A 147 23.76 -35.93 -33.46
N ASP A 148 22.59 -36.40 -33.11
CA ASP A 148 21.89 -36.16 -31.81
C ASP A 148 20.69 -37.08 -31.64
N TYR A 149 20.15 -37.18 -30.42
CA TYR A 149 18.92 -37.89 -30.10
C TYR A 149 17.82 -36.94 -29.67
N PRO A 150 16.55 -37.17 -30.09
CA PRO A 150 15.40 -36.39 -29.63
C PRO A 150 15.00 -36.79 -28.22
N VAL A 151 14.71 -35.78 -27.37
CA VAL A 151 14.14 -35.97 -26.03
C VAL A 151 12.82 -35.20 -25.97
N SER A 152 11.71 -35.89 -25.83
CA SER A 152 10.39 -35.28 -25.76
C SER A 152 10.20 -34.54 -24.45
N ILE A 153 9.68 -33.32 -24.53
CA ILE A 153 9.28 -32.51 -23.37
C ILE A 153 8.10 -33.20 -22.65
N ASP A 154 7.20 -33.84 -23.38
CA ASP A 154 6.08 -34.59 -22.79
C ASP A 154 6.60 -35.77 -21.93
N ASN A 155 7.72 -36.41 -22.32
CA ASN A 155 8.35 -37.46 -21.51
C ASN A 155 9.04 -36.90 -20.25
N ILE A 156 9.59 -35.69 -20.33
CA ILE A 156 10.18 -35.03 -19.14
C ILE A 156 9.05 -34.69 -18.15
N GLU A 157 7.92 -34.18 -18.64
CA GLU A 157 6.73 -33.90 -17.86
C GLU A 157 6.11 -35.18 -17.25
N LYS A 158 6.03 -36.28 -18.05
CA LYS A 158 5.56 -37.58 -17.56
C LYS A 158 6.44 -38.08 -16.41
N LEU A 159 7.77 -38.04 -16.57
CA LEU A 159 8.70 -38.43 -15.50
C LEU A 159 8.57 -37.53 -14.26
N TYR A 160 8.37 -36.24 -14.48
CA TYR A 160 8.18 -35.28 -13.40
C TYR A 160 6.94 -35.61 -12.55
N LYS A 161 5.80 -35.94 -13.21
CA LYS A 161 4.54 -36.25 -12.57
C LYS A 161 4.52 -37.64 -11.89
N THR A 162 5.03 -38.64 -12.57
CA THR A 162 4.85 -40.04 -12.13
C THR A 162 6.05 -40.61 -11.38
N SER A 163 7.23 -39.98 -11.50
CA SER A 163 8.51 -40.54 -11.02
C SER A 163 8.83 -41.95 -11.53
N ASN A 164 8.06 -42.43 -12.54
CA ASN A 164 8.20 -43.77 -13.11
C ASN A 164 8.88 -43.68 -14.48
N ILE A 165 9.91 -44.49 -14.69
CA ILE A 165 10.75 -44.54 -15.89
C ILE A 165 10.38 -45.66 -16.88
N ASP A 166 9.54 -46.63 -16.45
CA ASP A 166 9.33 -47.89 -17.18
C ASP A 166 8.73 -47.73 -18.60
N GLU A 167 7.99 -46.63 -18.83
CA GLU A 167 7.36 -46.34 -20.12
C GLU A 167 7.99 -45.14 -20.87
N ILE A 168 9.18 -44.70 -20.44
CA ILE A 168 9.79 -43.49 -21.00
C ILE A 168 10.94 -43.84 -21.93
N TYR A 169 10.75 -43.53 -23.23
CA TYR A 169 11.81 -43.67 -24.21
C TYR A 169 12.95 -42.72 -23.92
N ASN A 170 14.21 -43.20 -24.00
CA ASN A 170 15.41 -42.44 -23.66
C ASN A 170 15.43 -41.93 -22.21
N SER A 171 14.94 -42.72 -21.26
CA SER A 171 14.77 -42.39 -19.84
C SER A 171 16.02 -41.78 -19.19
N ALA A 172 17.23 -42.23 -19.56
CA ALA A 172 18.49 -41.67 -19.04
C ALA A 172 18.67 -40.16 -19.40
N TYR A 173 18.29 -39.77 -20.59
CA TYR A 173 18.40 -38.41 -21.07
C TYR A 173 17.29 -37.54 -20.46
N VAL A 174 16.07 -38.05 -20.41
CA VAL A 174 14.93 -37.43 -19.76
C VAL A 174 15.25 -37.13 -18.28
N LYS A 175 15.82 -38.11 -17.58
CA LYS A 175 16.26 -37.96 -16.18
C LYS A 175 17.36 -36.92 -16.01
N ALA A 176 18.33 -36.86 -16.92
CA ALA A 176 19.40 -35.86 -16.86
C ALA A 176 18.87 -34.42 -16.99
N ILE A 177 17.93 -34.19 -17.92
CA ILE A 177 17.27 -32.90 -18.07
C ILE A 177 16.43 -32.57 -16.84
N LEU A 178 15.62 -33.49 -16.33
CA LEU A 178 14.81 -33.27 -15.13
C LEU A 178 15.67 -32.97 -13.90
N ASN A 179 16.77 -33.67 -13.70
CA ASN A 179 17.71 -33.38 -12.61
C ASN A 179 18.33 -31.98 -12.74
N TYR A 180 18.64 -31.55 -13.95
CA TYR A 180 19.08 -30.19 -14.19
C TYR A 180 18.00 -29.18 -13.79
N LEU A 181 16.73 -29.36 -14.21
CA LEU A 181 15.62 -28.47 -13.84
C LEU A 181 15.47 -28.41 -12.31
N LYS A 182 15.59 -29.56 -11.62
CA LYS A 182 15.57 -29.60 -10.15
C LYS A 182 16.75 -28.86 -9.53
N SER A 183 17.93 -28.93 -10.10
CA SER A 183 19.09 -28.16 -9.65
C SER A 183 18.91 -26.62 -9.84
N GLN A 184 18.06 -26.21 -10.76
CA GLN A 184 17.71 -24.81 -10.99
C GLN A 184 16.56 -24.34 -10.05
N GLY A 185 15.96 -25.22 -9.26
CA GLY A 185 14.93 -24.89 -8.27
C GLY A 185 13.56 -25.54 -8.49
N LEU A 186 13.38 -26.36 -9.53
CA LEU A 186 12.15 -27.14 -9.72
C LEU A 186 11.98 -28.13 -8.55
N LYS A 187 10.91 -27.95 -7.77
CA LYS A 187 10.57 -28.86 -6.64
C LYS A 187 10.00 -30.19 -7.16
N ASP A 188 9.94 -31.18 -6.28
CA ASP A 188 9.30 -32.45 -6.60
C ASP A 188 7.80 -32.25 -6.81
N TYR A 189 7.26 -32.97 -7.81
CA TYR A 189 5.83 -32.96 -8.09
C TYR A 189 5.06 -33.52 -6.89
N LYS A 190 4.06 -32.76 -6.46
CA LYS A 190 3.09 -33.19 -5.45
C LYS A 190 1.71 -33.15 -6.09
N GLU A 191 1.05 -34.27 -6.14
CA GLU A 191 -0.34 -34.33 -6.55
C GLU A 191 -1.15 -33.59 -5.46
N LYS A 192 -1.58 -32.39 -5.77
CA LYS A 192 -2.45 -31.59 -4.88
C LYS A 192 -3.86 -31.70 -5.40
N ASP A 193 -4.78 -32.06 -4.51
CA ASP A 193 -6.22 -32.17 -4.82
C ASP A 193 -6.87 -30.85 -5.23
N GLU A 194 -6.21 -29.71 -5.01
CA GLU A 194 -6.65 -28.38 -5.40
C GLU A 194 -5.50 -27.52 -5.94
N LYS A 195 -5.73 -26.91 -7.10
CA LYS A 195 -4.82 -25.92 -7.73
C LYS A 195 -4.81 -24.64 -6.92
N ILE A 196 -3.96 -24.57 -5.91
CA ILE A 196 -3.82 -23.37 -5.07
C ILE A 196 -2.83 -22.41 -5.74
N ASN A 197 -3.35 -21.55 -6.60
CA ASN A 197 -2.61 -20.40 -7.11
C ASN A 197 -2.72 -19.26 -6.07
N LEU A 198 -1.97 -19.41 -4.95
CA LEU A 198 -2.04 -18.49 -3.83
C LEU A 198 -1.66 -17.07 -4.26
N PRO A 199 -2.50 -16.07 -3.99
CA PRO A 199 -2.15 -14.68 -4.22
C PRO A 199 -0.98 -14.21 -3.33
N TYR A 200 -0.13 -13.36 -3.88
CA TYR A 200 0.93 -12.65 -3.19
C TYR A 200 0.74 -11.16 -3.37
N ILE A 201 0.90 -10.38 -2.32
CA ILE A 201 0.50 -8.98 -2.33
C ILE A 201 1.66 -8.11 -1.84
N ILE A 202 2.00 -7.07 -2.61
CA ILE A 202 2.81 -5.98 -2.11
C ILE A 202 1.93 -4.75 -1.91
N ILE A 203 2.00 -4.19 -0.71
CA ILE A 203 1.37 -2.92 -0.36
C ILE A 203 2.46 -1.86 -0.34
N ILE A 204 2.29 -0.83 -1.16
CA ILE A 204 3.20 0.30 -1.29
C ILE A 204 2.48 1.53 -0.75
N ASP A 205 2.82 1.94 0.46
CA ASP A 205 2.27 3.16 1.03
C ASP A 205 3.00 4.39 0.46
N GLU A 206 2.25 5.47 0.23
CA GLU A 206 2.77 6.72 -0.33
C GLU A 206 3.53 6.51 -1.66
N ILE A 207 2.97 5.72 -2.58
CA ILE A 207 3.64 5.31 -3.83
C ILE A 207 4.17 6.50 -4.65
N ASN A 208 3.51 7.64 -4.60
CA ASN A 208 3.88 8.86 -5.31
C ASN A 208 5.00 9.69 -4.62
N ARG A 209 5.43 9.35 -3.40
CA ARG A 209 6.55 10.04 -2.71
C ARG A 209 7.91 9.65 -3.23
N GLY A 210 8.04 8.50 -3.89
CA GLY A 210 9.25 8.07 -4.57
C GLY A 210 9.21 8.39 -6.06
N ASN A 211 10.37 8.35 -6.71
CA ASN A 211 10.42 8.35 -8.17
C ASN A 211 10.03 6.97 -8.70
N VAL A 212 8.72 6.74 -8.88
CA VAL A 212 8.16 5.42 -9.18
C VAL A 212 8.75 4.83 -10.45
N SER A 213 8.96 5.65 -11.50
CA SER A 213 9.56 5.20 -12.75
C SER A 213 11.00 4.73 -12.57
N LYS A 214 11.80 5.38 -11.71
CA LYS A 214 13.14 4.95 -11.36
C LYS A 214 13.13 3.68 -10.50
N ILE A 215 12.18 3.55 -9.58
CA ILE A 215 12.07 2.41 -8.64
C ILE A 215 11.67 1.14 -9.40
N PHE A 216 10.69 1.23 -10.28
CA PHE A 216 10.23 0.09 -11.08
C PHE A 216 11.17 -0.20 -12.27
N GLY A 217 11.83 0.82 -12.82
CA GLY A 217 12.68 0.67 -13.98
C GLY A 217 11.97 -0.05 -15.14
N GLU A 218 12.63 -1.05 -15.71
CA GLU A 218 12.11 -1.88 -16.80
C GLU A 218 10.89 -2.73 -16.40
N LEU A 219 10.65 -2.95 -15.11
CA LEU A 219 9.51 -3.70 -14.62
C LEU A 219 8.18 -3.01 -14.89
N ILE A 220 8.19 -1.72 -15.25
CA ILE A 220 6.98 -0.99 -15.66
C ILE A 220 6.20 -1.76 -16.72
N THR A 221 6.90 -2.37 -17.69
CA THR A 221 6.25 -3.19 -18.72
C THR A 221 5.74 -4.52 -18.17
N LEU A 222 6.48 -5.14 -17.25
CA LEU A 222 6.16 -6.46 -16.70
C LEU A 222 4.97 -6.48 -15.72
N ILE A 223 4.63 -5.35 -15.11
CA ILE A 223 3.48 -5.26 -14.22
C ILE A 223 2.14 -5.20 -14.96
N GLU A 224 2.16 -4.96 -16.27
CA GLU A 224 0.96 -4.98 -17.11
C GLU A 224 0.32 -6.38 -17.11
N PRO A 225 -1.00 -6.51 -16.90
CA PRO A 225 -1.64 -7.82 -16.74
C PRO A 225 -1.35 -8.80 -17.88
N SER A 226 -1.39 -8.35 -19.13
CA SER A 226 -1.14 -9.23 -20.29
C SER A 226 0.30 -9.76 -20.35
N LYS A 227 1.26 -9.03 -19.77
CA LYS A 227 2.70 -9.36 -19.78
C LYS A 227 3.15 -10.21 -18.58
N ARG A 228 2.23 -10.50 -17.66
CA ARG A 228 2.52 -11.32 -16.48
C ARG A 228 2.81 -12.77 -16.85
N LEU A 229 3.74 -13.40 -16.12
CA LEU A 229 4.05 -14.82 -16.28
C LEU A 229 2.80 -15.67 -16.04
N GLY A 230 2.53 -16.59 -16.98
CA GLY A 230 1.32 -17.43 -16.98
C GLY A 230 0.19 -16.87 -17.84
N ASN A 231 0.36 -15.74 -18.54
CA ASN A 231 -0.56 -15.20 -19.53
C ASN A 231 0.02 -15.37 -20.96
N GLU A 232 -0.82 -15.23 -21.99
CA GLU A 232 -0.45 -15.51 -23.39
C GLU A 232 0.69 -14.63 -23.92
N GLU A 233 0.73 -13.37 -23.50
CA GLU A 233 1.75 -12.40 -23.90
C GLU A 233 2.84 -12.22 -22.82
N ALA A 234 3.09 -13.24 -22.01
CA ALA A 234 4.08 -13.19 -20.95
C ALA A 234 5.45 -12.71 -21.46
N LEU A 235 6.06 -11.79 -20.72
CA LEU A 235 7.35 -11.20 -21.07
C LEU A 235 8.33 -11.34 -19.91
N GLU A 236 9.57 -11.64 -20.26
CA GLU A 236 10.70 -11.61 -19.34
C GLU A 236 11.77 -10.64 -19.84
N LEU A 237 12.41 -9.94 -18.90
CA LEU A 237 13.52 -9.03 -19.18
C LEU A 237 14.77 -9.49 -18.43
N THR A 238 15.95 -9.12 -18.94
CA THR A 238 17.21 -9.39 -18.24
C THR A 238 17.49 -8.25 -17.26
N LEU A 239 17.65 -8.59 -15.98
CA LEU A 239 17.94 -7.61 -14.94
C LEU A 239 19.39 -7.09 -15.03
N PRO A 240 19.63 -5.80 -14.74
CA PRO A 240 20.91 -5.16 -15.02
C PRO A 240 22.06 -5.58 -14.09
N TYR A 241 21.79 -5.92 -12.82
CA TYR A 241 22.84 -6.27 -11.88
C TYR A 241 23.13 -7.78 -11.85
N SER A 242 22.10 -8.61 -11.83
CA SER A 242 22.25 -10.07 -11.76
C SER A 242 22.43 -10.72 -13.12
N GLY A 243 21.96 -10.11 -14.20
CA GLY A 243 21.86 -10.74 -15.51
C GLY A 243 20.79 -11.85 -15.59
N GLU A 244 20.01 -12.04 -14.51
CA GLU A 244 18.90 -13.01 -14.48
C GLU A 244 17.74 -12.56 -15.37
N LYS A 245 17.10 -13.52 -16.04
CA LYS A 245 15.79 -13.26 -16.64
C LYS A 245 14.72 -13.17 -15.55
N PHE A 246 13.89 -12.16 -15.67
CA PHE A 246 12.87 -11.87 -14.66
C PHE A 246 11.54 -11.50 -15.31
N GLY A 247 10.48 -12.08 -14.80
CA GLY A 247 9.10 -11.76 -15.13
C GLY A 247 8.24 -11.65 -13.87
N VAL A 248 7.16 -10.92 -13.95
CA VAL A 248 6.22 -10.75 -12.83
C VAL A 248 5.13 -11.80 -12.90
N PRO A 249 4.93 -12.64 -11.87
CA PRO A 249 3.89 -13.66 -11.86
C PRO A 249 2.47 -13.07 -11.86
N LYS A 250 1.51 -13.77 -12.51
CA LYS A 250 0.11 -13.33 -12.57
C LYS A 250 -0.59 -13.30 -11.20
N ASN A 251 -0.12 -14.09 -10.23
CA ASN A 251 -0.65 -14.17 -8.87
C ASN A 251 -0.01 -13.15 -7.91
N VAL A 252 0.78 -12.20 -8.41
CA VAL A 252 1.31 -11.08 -7.62
C VAL A 252 0.44 -9.85 -7.82
N TYR A 253 -0.05 -9.28 -6.75
CA TYR A 253 -0.90 -8.08 -6.72
C TYR A 253 -0.13 -6.92 -6.12
N ILE A 254 -0.35 -5.72 -6.65
CA ILE A 254 0.26 -4.48 -6.19
C ILE A 254 -0.84 -3.53 -5.74
N ILE A 255 -0.83 -3.16 -4.47
CA ILE A 255 -1.73 -2.16 -3.91
C ILE A 255 -0.89 -0.94 -3.56
N GLY A 256 -1.21 0.21 -4.15
CA GLY A 256 -0.56 1.48 -3.84
C GLY A 256 -1.51 2.44 -3.14
N THR A 257 -1.05 3.13 -2.09
CA THR A 257 -1.77 4.30 -1.58
C THR A 257 -1.06 5.57 -2.02
N MET A 258 -1.80 6.62 -2.28
CA MET A 258 -1.23 7.93 -2.57
C MET A 258 -2.07 9.05 -1.98
N ASN A 259 -1.42 10.14 -1.62
CA ASN A 259 -2.05 11.36 -1.21
C ASN A 259 -1.93 12.41 -2.31
N THR A 260 -3.05 12.75 -2.95
CA THR A 260 -3.10 13.72 -4.05
C THR A 260 -3.12 15.17 -3.56
N ALA A 261 -3.42 15.40 -2.28
CA ALA A 261 -3.45 16.73 -1.67
C ALA A 261 -2.07 17.39 -1.59
N ASP A 262 -1.01 16.61 -1.57
CA ASP A 262 0.36 17.10 -1.45
C ASP A 262 0.93 17.45 -2.84
N ARG A 263 0.96 18.74 -3.17
CA ARG A 263 1.47 19.26 -4.45
C ARG A 263 3.01 19.22 -4.55
N SER A 264 3.71 18.99 -3.46
CA SER A 264 5.17 18.84 -3.45
C SER A 264 5.63 17.49 -4.01
N ILE A 265 4.70 16.57 -4.22
CA ILE A 265 4.94 15.20 -4.67
C ILE A 265 4.70 15.10 -6.18
N THR A 266 5.58 14.38 -6.88
CA THR A 266 5.45 14.14 -8.32
C THR A 266 4.20 13.30 -8.62
N SER A 267 3.44 13.74 -9.61
CA SER A 267 2.34 12.90 -10.14
C SER A 267 2.91 11.61 -10.74
N LEU A 268 2.18 10.50 -10.60
CA LEU A 268 2.50 9.28 -11.33
C LEU A 268 2.54 9.57 -12.83
N ASP A 269 3.60 9.12 -13.50
CA ASP A 269 3.70 9.27 -14.94
C ASP A 269 2.58 8.52 -15.68
N THR A 270 2.32 8.92 -16.91
CA THR A 270 1.24 8.36 -17.73
C THR A 270 1.41 6.86 -18.00
N ALA A 271 2.65 6.37 -18.06
CA ALA A 271 2.95 4.97 -18.33
C ALA A 271 2.52 4.09 -17.15
N LEU A 272 2.84 4.52 -15.92
CA LEU A 272 2.38 3.84 -14.71
C LEU A 272 0.88 4.00 -14.49
N ARG A 273 0.35 5.21 -14.72
CA ARG A 273 -1.06 5.48 -14.51
C ARG A 273 -1.98 4.55 -15.30
N ARG A 274 -1.59 4.13 -16.50
CA ARG A 274 -2.36 3.19 -17.32
C ARG A 274 -2.35 1.75 -16.83
N ARG A 275 -1.43 1.39 -15.92
CA ARG A 275 -1.25 0.02 -15.42
C ARG A 275 -1.91 -0.22 -14.08
N PHE A 276 -2.48 0.81 -13.48
CA PHE A 276 -3.21 0.73 -12.23
C PHE A 276 -4.67 1.14 -12.40
N GLU A 277 -5.52 0.47 -11.66
CA GLU A 277 -6.88 0.91 -11.41
C GLU A 277 -6.88 1.90 -10.23
N PHE A 278 -7.54 3.03 -10.38
CA PHE A 278 -7.58 4.07 -9.36
C PHE A 278 -8.92 4.04 -8.64
N VAL A 279 -8.85 3.87 -7.34
CA VAL A 279 -10.01 3.95 -6.45
C VAL A 279 -9.89 5.21 -5.61
N GLU A 280 -10.81 6.15 -5.82
CA GLU A 280 -10.86 7.38 -5.05
C GLU A 280 -11.44 7.12 -3.65
N MET A 281 -10.76 7.61 -2.62
CA MET A 281 -11.19 7.49 -1.23
C MET A 281 -11.46 8.88 -0.66
N MET A 282 -12.67 9.35 -0.86
CA MET A 282 -13.15 10.63 -0.32
C MET A 282 -13.47 10.52 1.18
N PRO A 283 -13.51 11.66 1.89
CA PRO A 283 -14.05 11.69 3.24
C PRO A 283 -15.46 11.12 3.27
N ASN A 284 -15.72 10.19 4.19
CA ASN A 284 -17.04 9.64 4.43
C ASN A 284 -17.53 10.10 5.80
N SER A 285 -18.47 11.03 5.82
CA SER A 285 -19.06 11.57 7.04
C SER A 285 -19.96 10.57 7.76
N ASP A 286 -20.52 9.58 7.05
CA ASP A 286 -21.41 8.59 7.64
C ASP A 286 -20.70 7.68 8.65
N LEU A 287 -19.38 7.51 8.52
CA LEU A 287 -18.57 6.79 9.48
C LEU A 287 -18.50 7.48 10.86
N LEU A 288 -18.93 8.73 10.96
CA LEU A 288 -18.98 9.49 12.21
C LEU A 288 -20.36 9.42 12.91
N ASN A 289 -21.36 8.76 12.29
CA ASN A 289 -22.71 8.65 12.86
C ASN A 289 -22.71 7.96 14.24
N ASN A 290 -21.79 7.04 14.46
CA ASN A 290 -21.69 6.27 15.70
C ASN A 290 -20.60 6.82 16.65
N VAL A 291 -20.14 8.06 16.45
CA VAL A 291 -19.15 8.71 17.32
C VAL A 291 -19.81 9.84 18.08
N PHE A 292 -19.98 9.65 19.38
CA PHE A 292 -20.64 10.61 20.27
C PHE A 292 -19.63 11.49 20.98
N ILE A 293 -19.95 12.77 21.13
CA ILE A 293 -19.14 13.68 21.95
C ILE A 293 -19.61 13.57 23.40
N CYS A 294 -18.64 13.49 24.30
CA CYS A 294 -18.91 13.36 25.74
C CYS A 294 -18.04 14.30 26.57
N LYS A 295 -18.42 14.48 27.82
CA LYS A 295 -17.58 15.18 28.81
C LYS A 295 -16.34 14.34 29.13
N ASP A 296 -15.28 15.01 29.63
CA ASP A 296 -14.07 14.31 30.05
C ASP A 296 -14.35 13.52 31.34
N VAL A 297 -14.07 12.21 31.27
CA VAL A 297 -14.12 11.29 32.41
C VAL A 297 -12.86 10.43 32.40
N GLU A 298 -12.37 10.04 33.56
CA GLU A 298 -11.13 9.29 33.69
C GLU A 298 -11.24 7.88 33.05
N ASN A 299 -12.41 7.23 33.19
CA ASN A 299 -12.63 5.91 32.59
C ASN A 299 -14.07 5.77 32.06
N PRO A 300 -14.27 5.89 30.75
CA PRO A 300 -15.61 5.86 30.14
C PRO A 300 -16.37 4.53 30.32
N ASN A 301 -15.69 3.47 30.70
CA ASN A 301 -16.30 2.15 30.90
C ASN A 301 -16.71 1.86 32.35
N GLU A 302 -16.33 2.69 33.32
CA GLU A 302 -16.59 2.51 34.75
C GLU A 302 -17.58 3.54 35.31
N ASP A 303 -17.84 4.64 34.61
CA ASP A 303 -18.70 5.73 35.09
C ASP A 303 -20.11 5.61 34.49
N GLU A 304 -21.10 5.30 35.33
CA GLU A 304 -22.50 5.11 34.92
C GLU A 304 -23.15 6.40 34.38
N ASP A 305 -22.67 7.57 34.78
CA ASP A 305 -23.15 8.89 34.34
C ASP A 305 -22.40 9.48 33.14
N TYR A 306 -21.55 8.68 32.48
CA TYR A 306 -20.66 9.10 31.44
C TYR A 306 -21.33 9.75 30.20
N LEU A 307 -22.44 9.18 29.80
CA LEU A 307 -23.31 9.76 28.80
C LEU A 307 -24.51 10.42 29.48
N GLY A 308 -24.40 11.43 30.29
CA GLY A 308 -25.53 12.08 30.96
C GLY A 308 -26.82 12.12 30.12
N ASP A 309 -27.96 12.50 30.68
CA ASP A 309 -29.22 12.56 29.93
C ASP A 309 -29.15 13.34 28.61
N ASP A 310 -28.14 14.22 28.47
CA ASP A 310 -27.86 15.01 27.28
C ASP A 310 -27.30 14.19 26.10
N ALA A 311 -26.61 13.08 26.34
CA ALA A 311 -26.11 12.19 25.28
C ALA A 311 -27.19 11.28 24.68
N LYS A 312 -28.31 11.15 25.36
CA LYS A 312 -29.50 10.44 24.86
C LYS A 312 -30.36 11.31 23.92
N THR A 313 -30.04 12.59 23.78
CA THR A 313 -30.74 13.49 22.87
C THR A 313 -30.09 13.42 21.46
N GLU A 314 -30.94 13.26 20.45
CA GLU A 314 -30.63 13.02 19.03
C GLU A 314 -29.63 14.01 18.37
N GLY A 315 -29.19 15.05 19.06
CA GLY A 315 -28.32 16.11 18.54
C GLY A 315 -26.82 15.86 18.58
N TYR A 316 -26.32 14.98 19.43
CA TYR A 316 -24.86 14.80 19.63
C TYR A 316 -24.19 13.87 18.61
N ALA A 317 -24.96 12.94 18.04
CA ALA A 317 -24.46 12.03 17.01
C ALA A 317 -24.12 12.73 15.69
N GLU A 318 -24.82 13.81 15.33
CA GLU A 318 -24.65 14.51 14.05
C GLU A 318 -23.57 15.63 14.10
N ILE A 319 -23.07 15.98 15.28
CA ILE A 319 -22.16 17.13 15.42
C ILE A 319 -20.87 16.92 14.60
N LEU A 320 -20.20 15.80 14.76
CA LEU A 320 -18.96 15.51 14.05
C LEU A 320 -19.15 15.39 12.54
N GLN A 321 -20.27 14.78 12.15
CA GLN A 321 -20.65 14.67 10.74
C GLN A 321 -20.85 16.04 10.12
N ASN A 322 -21.65 16.92 10.76
CA ASN A 322 -21.93 18.27 10.30
C ASN A 322 -20.67 19.14 10.27
N ILE A 323 -19.78 19.02 11.24
CA ILE A 323 -18.47 19.68 11.26
C ILE A 323 -17.68 19.27 10.03
N LEU A 324 -17.51 17.98 9.79
CA LEU A 324 -16.72 17.46 8.68
C LEU A 324 -17.27 17.91 7.32
N ILE A 325 -18.60 17.82 7.15
CA ILE A 325 -19.29 18.27 5.92
C ILE A 325 -19.05 19.76 5.69
N SER A 326 -19.24 20.59 6.72
CA SER A 326 -19.16 22.05 6.60
C SER A 326 -17.75 22.54 6.30
N ILE A 327 -16.75 22.02 7.01
CA ILE A 327 -15.34 22.32 6.76
C ILE A 327 -14.97 21.90 5.33
N ASN A 328 -15.31 20.69 4.90
CA ASN A 328 -14.95 20.18 3.59
C ASN A 328 -15.62 20.93 2.45
N LYS A 329 -16.88 21.32 2.57
CA LYS A 329 -17.55 22.16 1.57
C LYS A 329 -16.85 23.51 1.38
N ARG A 330 -16.40 24.14 2.49
CA ARG A 330 -15.68 25.41 2.42
C ARG A 330 -14.26 25.24 1.86
N ILE A 331 -13.55 24.17 2.24
CA ILE A 331 -12.25 23.84 1.65
C ILE A 331 -12.39 23.58 0.15
N GLU A 332 -13.36 22.79 -0.27
CA GLU A 332 -13.59 22.49 -1.68
C GLU A 332 -13.88 23.76 -2.49
N PHE A 333 -14.65 24.67 -1.94
CA PHE A 333 -14.97 25.96 -2.58
C PHE A 333 -13.78 26.91 -2.65
N LEU A 334 -12.98 26.99 -1.59
CA LEU A 334 -11.87 27.95 -1.49
C LEU A 334 -10.56 27.45 -2.13
N LEU A 335 -10.39 26.16 -2.23
CA LEU A 335 -9.17 25.51 -2.76
C LEU A 335 -9.51 24.48 -3.84
N ASP A 336 -9.73 23.23 -3.44
CA ASP A 336 -10.12 22.13 -4.30
C ASP A 336 -10.59 20.91 -3.48
N ARG A 337 -11.22 19.93 -4.16
CA ARG A 337 -11.74 18.72 -3.50
C ARG A 337 -10.63 17.79 -2.95
N GLU A 338 -9.41 17.87 -3.48
CA GLU A 338 -8.31 17.01 -3.04
C GLU A 338 -7.77 17.42 -1.66
N LYS A 339 -8.04 18.67 -1.25
CA LYS A 339 -7.64 19.22 0.04
C LYS A 339 -8.62 18.91 1.17
N THR A 340 -9.76 18.27 0.89
CA THR A 340 -10.74 17.90 1.92
C THR A 340 -10.10 17.03 3.01
N ILE A 341 -10.52 17.25 4.27
CA ILE A 341 -10.04 16.50 5.43
C ILE A 341 -10.87 15.23 5.62
N GLY A 342 -10.23 14.14 6.04
CA GLY A 342 -10.87 12.85 6.20
C GLY A 342 -11.46 12.64 7.61
N HIS A 343 -12.39 11.71 7.70
CA HIS A 343 -13.04 11.29 8.94
C HIS A 343 -12.08 10.68 9.97
N ALA A 344 -10.94 10.14 9.54
CA ALA A 344 -9.96 9.50 10.42
C ALA A 344 -9.32 10.50 11.42
N PHE A 345 -9.38 11.81 11.17
CA PHE A 345 -8.94 12.80 12.15
C PHE A 345 -9.71 12.71 13.48
N PHE A 346 -11.01 12.39 13.40
CA PHE A 346 -11.86 12.20 14.57
C PHE A 346 -11.84 10.74 15.07
N MET A 347 -11.94 9.77 14.14
CA MET A 347 -11.97 8.35 14.47
C MET A 347 -10.72 7.86 15.20
N SER A 348 -9.53 8.42 14.88
CA SER A 348 -8.26 8.01 15.51
C SER A 348 -8.19 8.33 17.02
N GLU A 349 -8.99 9.28 17.49
CA GLU A 349 -9.05 9.70 18.89
C GLU A 349 -10.29 9.16 19.62
N ALA A 350 -11.24 8.61 18.88
CA ALA A 350 -12.44 8.00 19.44
C ALA A 350 -12.13 6.66 20.10
N VAL A 351 -12.79 6.36 21.18
CA VAL A 351 -12.66 5.12 21.94
C VAL A 351 -13.93 4.29 21.75
N LYS A 352 -13.75 3.00 21.45
CA LYS A 352 -14.87 2.07 21.32
C LYS A 352 -15.57 1.94 22.66
N PHE A 353 -16.90 2.10 22.65
CA PHE A 353 -17.72 1.99 23.83
C PHE A 353 -18.16 0.55 24.05
N ASN A 354 -17.99 0.02 25.28
CA ASN A 354 -18.38 -1.35 25.62
C ASN A 354 -19.84 -1.40 26.05
N LYS A 355 -20.70 -2.02 25.24
CA LYS A 355 -22.15 -2.15 25.47
C LYS A 355 -22.55 -2.83 26.79
N ASN A 356 -21.67 -3.63 27.41
CA ASN A 356 -22.00 -4.46 28.54
C ASN A 356 -22.36 -3.69 29.83
N ASN A 357 -22.08 -2.38 29.87
CA ASN A 357 -22.34 -1.53 31.03
C ASN A 357 -23.58 -0.62 30.88
N TRP A 358 -24.31 -0.68 29.74
CA TRP A 358 -25.43 0.23 29.48
C TRP A 358 -26.71 -0.48 29.05
N ILE A 359 -27.81 -0.04 29.63
CA ILE A 359 -29.16 -0.56 29.53
C ILE A 359 -29.74 -0.24 28.16
N LYS A 360 -29.89 -1.19 27.33
CA LYS A 360 -30.81 -1.63 26.28
C LYS A 360 -30.09 -2.36 25.16
N PRO A 361 -30.06 -3.70 25.19
CA PRO A 361 -29.31 -4.53 24.26
C PRO A 361 -29.93 -4.67 22.87
N ASP A 362 -31.20 -4.33 22.68
CA ASP A 362 -32.00 -4.88 21.59
C ASP A 362 -32.15 -3.98 20.35
N GLU A 363 -31.64 -2.76 20.35
CA GLU A 363 -31.87 -1.80 19.25
C GLU A 363 -30.68 -1.42 18.41
N TYR A 364 -29.43 -1.78 18.76
CA TYR A 364 -28.23 -1.34 17.99
C TYR A 364 -27.25 -2.48 17.77
N GLU A 365 -27.13 -2.91 16.51
CA GLU A 365 -26.19 -3.94 16.05
C GLU A 365 -24.76 -3.39 15.80
N GLU A 366 -24.54 -2.07 15.83
CA GLU A 366 -23.28 -1.43 15.46
C GLU A 366 -22.44 -1.02 16.68
N ASP A 367 -21.11 -0.98 16.50
CA ASP A 367 -20.16 -0.50 17.50
C ASP A 367 -20.28 1.01 17.68
N TRP A 368 -20.41 1.46 18.91
CA TRP A 368 -20.41 2.87 19.27
C TRP A 368 -19.02 3.33 19.71
N TYR A 369 -18.73 4.57 19.41
CA TYR A 369 -17.49 5.23 19.81
C TYR A 369 -17.79 6.52 20.55
N VAL A 370 -16.90 6.92 21.42
CA VAL A 370 -16.98 8.18 22.16
C VAL A 370 -15.72 8.99 21.98
N LEU A 371 -15.91 10.30 21.81
CA LEU A 371 -14.84 11.29 21.69
C LEU A 371 -15.05 12.36 22.76
N SER A 372 -14.14 12.45 23.73
CA SER A 372 -14.26 13.49 24.77
C SER A 372 -13.96 14.88 24.21
N ILE A 373 -14.51 15.92 24.85
CA ILE A 373 -14.28 17.32 24.45
C ILE A 373 -12.78 17.64 24.49
N SER A 374 -12.03 17.14 25.47
CA SER A 374 -10.58 17.37 25.54
C SER A 374 -9.82 16.75 24.35
N LYS A 375 -10.26 15.59 23.86
CA LYS A 375 -9.70 14.98 22.66
C LYS A 375 -10.12 15.73 21.39
N LEU A 376 -11.39 16.16 21.29
CA LEU A 376 -11.87 16.99 20.18
C LEU A 376 -11.06 18.31 20.10
N LYS A 377 -10.85 18.97 21.23
CA LYS A 377 -9.97 20.14 21.37
C LYS A 377 -8.57 19.85 20.79
N LYS A 378 -7.93 18.75 21.18
CA LYS A 378 -6.62 18.34 20.65
C LYS A 378 -6.63 18.07 19.15
N VAL A 379 -7.72 17.49 18.61
CA VAL A 379 -7.87 17.30 17.18
C VAL A 379 -7.84 18.63 16.44
N PHE A 380 -8.58 19.62 16.92
CA PHE A 380 -8.57 20.96 16.31
C PHE A 380 -7.24 21.66 16.47
N GLN A 381 -6.73 21.73 17.68
CA GLN A 381 -5.49 22.48 18.00
C GLN A 381 -4.25 21.89 17.33
N ASN A 382 -4.13 20.56 17.33
CA ASN A 382 -2.89 19.90 16.93
C ASN A 382 -2.94 19.28 15.52
N LYS A 383 -4.13 19.15 14.91
CA LYS A 383 -4.28 18.49 13.60
C LYS A 383 -5.00 19.35 12.58
N ILE A 384 -6.23 19.83 12.87
CA ILE A 384 -7.05 20.54 11.87
C ILE A 384 -6.52 21.95 11.61
N ILE A 385 -6.32 22.76 12.65
CA ILE A 385 -5.82 24.13 12.49
C ILE A 385 -4.43 24.15 11.84
N PRO A 386 -3.43 23.35 12.27
CA PRO A 386 -2.14 23.29 11.59
C PRO A 386 -2.24 22.87 10.12
N LEU A 387 -3.13 21.95 9.79
CA LEU A 387 -3.38 21.56 8.41
C LEU A 387 -3.99 22.70 7.58
N LEU A 388 -4.94 23.44 8.14
CA LEU A 388 -5.52 24.61 7.50
C LEU A 388 -4.46 25.73 7.32
N GLN A 389 -3.56 25.93 8.30
CA GLN A 389 -2.44 26.86 8.17
C GLN A 389 -1.54 26.51 6.98
N GLU A 390 -1.25 25.22 6.78
CA GLU A 390 -0.51 24.74 5.61
C GLU A 390 -1.28 24.99 4.29
N TYR A 391 -2.56 24.65 4.27
CA TYR A 391 -3.40 24.76 3.07
C TYR A 391 -3.60 26.20 2.60
N PHE A 392 -3.77 27.12 3.52
CA PHE A 392 -4.03 28.52 3.26
C PHE A 392 -2.80 29.41 3.43
N TYR A 393 -1.59 28.82 3.54
CA TYR A 393 -0.32 29.57 3.70
C TYR A 393 -0.35 30.62 4.83
N ASN A 394 -0.98 30.24 5.96
CA ASN A 394 -1.22 31.11 7.11
C ASN A 394 -2.11 32.34 6.83
N ASP A 395 -2.97 32.28 5.83
CA ASP A 395 -4.05 33.25 5.66
C ASP A 395 -5.15 32.97 6.69
N TYR A 396 -5.05 33.61 7.85
CA TYR A 396 -5.97 33.38 8.96
C TYR A 396 -7.40 33.86 8.67
N ALA A 397 -7.60 34.83 7.76
CA ALA A 397 -8.92 35.25 7.36
C ALA A 397 -9.67 34.10 6.64
N LEU A 398 -8.99 33.41 5.74
CA LEU A 398 -9.54 32.23 5.05
C LEU A 398 -9.74 31.07 6.01
N ILE A 399 -8.80 30.81 6.94
CA ILE A 399 -8.96 29.77 7.94
C ILE A 399 -10.17 30.06 8.84
N ASN A 400 -10.33 31.31 9.27
CA ASN A 400 -11.49 31.75 10.05
C ASN A 400 -12.81 31.56 9.28
N ALA A 401 -12.82 31.85 7.98
CA ALA A 401 -13.97 31.61 7.13
C ALA A 401 -14.30 30.10 7.01
N VAL A 402 -13.30 29.21 6.94
CA VAL A 402 -13.52 27.76 6.96
C VAL A 402 -14.15 27.31 8.27
N LEU A 403 -13.75 27.90 9.40
CA LEU A 403 -14.28 27.62 10.75
C LEU A 403 -15.57 28.37 11.09
N ASN A 404 -16.10 29.17 10.15
CA ASN A 404 -17.35 29.94 10.32
C ASN A 404 -17.30 31.01 11.37
N ASP A 405 -16.14 31.67 11.54
CA ASP A 405 -15.96 32.76 12.52
C ASP A 405 -16.44 32.36 13.94
N ASN A 406 -16.10 31.12 14.32
CA ASN A 406 -16.61 30.45 15.52
C ASN A 406 -15.90 30.86 16.81
N GLY A 407 -14.94 31.77 16.76
CA GLY A 407 -14.17 32.26 17.89
C GLY A 407 -12.86 31.50 18.16
N MET A 408 -12.56 30.41 17.45
CA MET A 408 -11.24 29.76 17.54
C MET A 408 -10.13 30.65 16.97
N ILE A 409 -10.49 31.44 15.97
CA ILE A 409 -9.64 32.48 15.38
C ILE A 409 -10.42 33.78 15.45
N PHE A 410 -9.78 34.84 15.86
CA PHE A 410 -10.43 36.15 15.99
C PHE A 410 -9.53 37.27 15.46
N GLU A 411 -10.16 38.31 14.95
CA GLU A 411 -9.47 39.52 14.51
C GLU A 411 -9.03 40.34 15.70
N ASP A 412 -7.75 40.71 15.73
CA ASP A 412 -7.20 41.56 16.79
C ASP A 412 -7.65 43.04 16.60
N LYS A 413 -8.02 43.69 17.69
CA LYS A 413 -8.41 45.09 17.63
C LYS A 413 -7.18 45.93 17.34
N LYS A 414 -7.29 46.83 16.34
CA LYS A 414 -6.18 47.70 15.90
C LYS A 414 -5.70 48.76 16.95
N ASP A 415 -6.16 48.66 18.17
CA ASP A 415 -5.83 49.58 19.28
C ASP A 415 -4.50 49.30 19.97
N ASP A 416 -3.64 48.46 19.41
CA ASP A 416 -2.34 48.18 19.96
C ASP A 416 -1.43 49.41 19.86
N LYS A 417 -0.90 49.84 21.03
CA LYS A 417 0.05 50.94 21.17
C LYS A 417 1.29 50.81 20.27
N TYR A 418 1.64 49.64 19.84
CA TYR A 418 2.76 49.39 18.93
C TYR A 418 2.40 49.67 17.49
N LEU A 419 1.16 49.40 17.07
CA LEU A 419 0.66 49.69 15.72
C LEU A 419 0.50 51.21 15.52
N GLN A 420 0.05 51.93 16.53
CA GLN A 420 -0.07 53.39 16.51
C GLN A 420 1.27 54.12 16.30
N LYS A 421 2.41 53.47 16.56
CA LYS A 421 3.76 54.04 16.40
C LYS A 421 4.38 53.76 15.02
N ILE A 422 3.74 53.02 14.15
CA ILE A 422 4.26 52.79 12.79
C ILE A 422 4.08 54.06 11.99
N LYS A 423 5.21 54.73 11.71
CA LYS A 423 5.19 55.94 10.86
C LYS A 423 4.75 55.59 9.44
N ASN A 424 3.84 56.36 8.88
CA ASN A 424 3.24 56.19 7.54
C ASN A 424 2.35 54.93 7.42
N LEU A 425 1.65 54.55 8.48
CA LEU A 425 0.68 53.40 8.42
C LEU A 425 -0.41 53.67 7.37
N ASP A 426 -0.80 54.94 7.15
CA ASP A 426 -1.77 55.35 6.13
C ASP A 426 -1.32 55.06 4.68
N SER A 427 -0.02 54.88 4.45
CA SER A 427 0.56 54.51 3.15
C SER A 427 0.78 53.00 2.98
N VAL A 428 0.70 52.23 4.07
CA VAL A 428 0.85 50.78 4.08
C VAL A 428 -0.46 50.14 4.44
N ASN A 429 -1.29 49.95 3.41
CA ASN A 429 -2.50 49.14 3.39
C ASN A 429 -3.29 49.14 4.73
N SER A 430 -4.12 50.16 4.94
CA SER A 430 -4.95 50.36 6.15
C SER A 430 -6.03 49.28 6.36
N GLU A 431 -6.18 48.35 5.43
CA GLU A 431 -7.16 47.27 5.44
C GLU A 431 -6.61 45.96 5.99
N ARG A 432 -5.33 45.89 6.41
CA ARG A 432 -4.77 44.69 7.00
C ARG A 432 -5.38 44.41 8.37
N SER A 433 -5.94 43.24 8.53
CA SER A 433 -6.40 42.69 9.81
C SER A 433 -5.35 41.72 10.37
N ILE A 434 -5.15 41.78 11.68
CA ILE A 434 -4.31 40.85 12.42
C ILE A 434 -5.27 39.81 13.02
N TYR A 435 -4.98 38.53 12.77
CA TYR A 435 -5.74 37.43 13.33
C TYR A 435 -4.91 36.69 14.35
N ASN A 436 -5.53 36.28 15.44
CA ASN A 436 -4.94 35.45 16.49
C ASN A 436 -5.75 34.17 16.66
N ILE A 437 -5.05 33.08 17.01
CA ILE A 437 -5.70 31.85 17.48
C ILE A 437 -5.97 32.03 18.97
N ALA A 438 -7.15 31.66 19.45
CA ALA A 438 -7.47 31.62 20.88
C ALA A 438 -6.43 30.79 21.64
N SER A 439 -5.96 31.29 22.79
CA SER A 439 -4.98 30.57 23.60
C SER A 439 -5.44 29.13 23.83
N PHE A 440 -4.53 28.17 23.71
CA PHE A 440 -4.88 26.76 23.87
C PHE A 440 -5.37 26.40 25.28
N ASP A 441 -5.07 27.26 26.27
CA ASP A 441 -5.57 27.13 27.64
C ASP A 441 -6.90 27.85 27.86
N ASP A 442 -7.43 28.53 26.84
CA ASP A 442 -8.70 29.25 26.95
C ASP A 442 -9.86 28.25 27.09
N LYS A 443 -10.79 28.56 28.02
CA LYS A 443 -11.99 27.76 28.28
C LYS A 443 -12.98 27.73 27.11
N ILE A 444 -12.80 28.58 26.11
CA ILE A 444 -13.63 28.57 24.88
C ILE A 444 -13.56 27.20 24.20
N TRP A 445 -12.39 26.55 24.25
CA TRP A 445 -12.18 25.21 23.65
C TRP A 445 -12.94 24.10 24.34
N ASP A 446 -13.40 24.31 25.58
CA ASP A 446 -14.11 23.31 26.36
C ASP A 446 -15.64 23.42 26.18
N LYS A 447 -16.10 24.42 25.38
CA LYS A 447 -17.52 24.64 25.05
C LYS A 447 -17.89 23.91 23.79
N ILE A 448 -18.94 23.08 23.83
CA ILE A 448 -19.43 22.37 22.65
C ILE A 448 -19.94 23.32 21.56
N GLU A 449 -20.46 24.46 21.97
CA GLU A 449 -21.02 25.49 21.07
C GLU A 449 -19.99 26.00 20.08
N ILE A 450 -18.69 26.07 20.43
CA ILE A 450 -17.64 26.53 19.50
C ILE A 450 -17.46 25.57 18.32
N TYR A 451 -17.71 24.28 18.52
CA TYR A 451 -17.66 23.27 17.47
C TYR A 451 -18.95 23.25 16.66
N GLN A 452 -20.11 23.42 17.31
CA GLN A 452 -21.41 23.54 16.65
C GLN A 452 -21.51 24.80 15.77
N ALA A 453 -20.87 25.88 16.18
CA ALA A 453 -20.81 27.13 15.41
C ALA A 453 -20.17 26.93 14.01
N ILE A 454 -19.35 25.91 13.80
CA ILE A 454 -18.76 25.61 12.51
C ILE A 454 -19.83 25.36 11.44
N TYR A 455 -20.96 24.77 11.79
CA TYR A 455 -22.05 24.44 10.87
C TYR A 455 -23.37 25.15 11.16
N ASN A 456 -23.47 25.88 12.28
CA ASN A 456 -24.67 26.58 12.70
C ASN A 456 -24.42 28.07 12.87
N ASP A 457 -24.97 28.87 11.96
CA ASP A 457 -24.76 30.32 11.90
C ASP A 457 -25.40 31.04 13.09
N GLU A 458 -26.50 30.55 13.67
CA GLU A 458 -27.15 31.16 14.83
C GLU A 458 -26.23 31.08 16.04
N ILE A 459 -25.59 29.92 16.26
CA ILE A 459 -24.63 29.72 17.36
C ILE A 459 -23.37 30.57 17.11
N ALA A 460 -22.85 30.60 15.88
CA ALA A 460 -21.71 31.42 15.52
C ALA A 460 -21.96 32.92 15.82
N ASN A 461 -23.11 33.44 15.40
CA ASN A 461 -23.51 34.84 15.65
C ASN A 461 -23.69 35.13 17.14
N LYS A 462 -24.22 34.18 17.92
CA LYS A 462 -24.36 34.31 19.37
C LYS A 462 -22.99 34.40 20.05
N LEU A 463 -22.06 33.53 19.72
CA LEU A 463 -20.70 33.54 20.27
C LEU A 463 -19.94 34.82 19.91
N LYS A 464 -20.17 35.38 18.72
CA LYS A 464 -19.58 36.63 18.29
C LYS A 464 -20.06 37.80 19.14
N ASN A 465 -21.37 37.88 19.39
CA ASN A 465 -21.99 38.94 20.19
C ASN A 465 -21.59 38.86 21.68
N GLU A 466 -21.23 37.67 22.21
CA GLU A 466 -20.75 37.50 23.58
C GLU A 466 -19.27 37.92 23.76
N ASN A 467 -18.52 38.04 22.66
CA ASN A 467 -17.10 38.38 22.65
C ASN A 467 -16.82 39.86 22.22
N GLU A 468 -17.84 40.57 21.72
CA GLU A 468 -17.81 42.03 21.48
C GLU A 468 -18.11 42.83 22.77
#